data_49bfdcbce1c981132657376d440e656a
#
_entry.id   49bfdcbce1c981132657376d440e656a
#
_cell.length_a   1.000
_cell.length_b   1.000
_cell.length_c   1.000
_cell.angle_alpha   90.00
_cell.angle_beta   90.00
_cell.angle_gamma   90.00
#
_symmetry.space_group_name_H-M   'P 1'
#
loop_
_entity.id
_entity.type
_entity.pdbx_description
1 polymer ?
#
loop_
_entity_poly.entity_id
_entity_poly.type
_entity_poly.pdbx_seq_one_letter_code
_entity_poly.pdbx_strand_id
1 'polypeptide(L)'
;MDIDLTAPLPSYPEGFRSGFASLVGRPNAGKSTLTNALVGQKVAITSNRPQTTRHTILGIVHKDDYQLILIDTPGIHRPRTLLGERLNDLVAGTLSQVDVLGFCIPANEKIGPGDRYIASQLVAASNKPVVAIVTKADTVGNEQLTEQLLAVQALGEEVMSAERASRAQRATHRTKQGSNPKKARKNDAVPFAKGSGPAARRAAGTVQEEPLPVDGKGGWADIIPVSAVQDFQVDAVANLLASYTPTSPPLYPAGELTDEPEATLIAELVREAALEGAREELPHSIAVTVEEMEFRQGRPEHNPLLDVHVNLYVERDSQKAIIIGKGGSNLRKIGAKAREQIETMLGTRVYLGIHVKVAKEWQSDPRALNRLGF
;
A
#
# COMPACT_ATOMS: atom_id res chain seq x y z
N MET A 1 19.19 -25.70 3.65
CA MET A 1 20.15 -24.70 3.16
C MET A 1 20.98 -24.29 4.35
N ASP A 2 22.22 -24.76 4.42
CA ASP A 2 23.15 -24.38 5.48
C ASP A 2 23.59 -22.94 5.20
N ILE A 3 23.26 -22.03 6.13
CA ILE A 3 23.70 -20.65 6.06
C ILE A 3 25.19 -20.64 6.40
N ASP A 4 26.03 -20.32 5.46
CA ASP A 4 27.45 -20.11 5.68
C ASP A 4 27.66 -18.83 6.52
N LEU A 5 27.79 -19.01 7.83
CA LEU A 5 28.03 -17.94 8.80
C LEU A 5 29.42 -17.31 8.68
N THR A 6 30.28 -17.80 7.77
CA THR A 6 31.64 -17.29 7.53
C THR A 6 31.71 -16.36 6.33
N ALA A 7 30.63 -16.22 5.54
CA ALA A 7 30.60 -15.28 4.44
C ALA A 7 30.71 -13.83 4.96
N PRO A 8 31.59 -12.99 4.36
CA PRO A 8 31.67 -11.60 4.78
C PRO A 8 30.33 -10.92 4.62
N LEU A 9 29.92 -10.15 5.63
CA LEU A 9 28.71 -9.34 5.54
C LEU A 9 28.80 -8.46 4.29
N PRO A 10 27.72 -8.32 3.50
CA PRO A 10 27.73 -7.47 2.33
C PRO A 10 28.15 -6.06 2.73
N SER A 11 29.20 -5.53 2.07
CA SER A 11 29.67 -4.17 2.29
C SER A 11 28.68 -3.20 1.64
N TYR A 12 28.25 -2.21 2.38
CA TYR A 12 27.42 -1.10 1.91
C TYR A 12 28.13 0.22 2.25
N PRO A 13 27.88 1.31 1.49
CA PRO A 13 28.51 2.60 1.71
C PRO A 13 28.27 3.14 3.13
N GLU A 14 29.25 3.87 3.66
CA GLU A 14 29.07 4.63 4.90
C GLU A 14 27.92 5.64 4.71
N GLY A 15 26.99 5.69 5.68
CA GLY A 15 25.80 6.53 5.58
C GLY A 15 24.66 5.92 4.76
N PHE A 16 24.74 4.65 4.37
CA PHE A 16 23.64 3.94 3.69
C PHE A 16 22.34 4.06 4.48
N ARG A 17 21.25 4.35 3.79
CA ARG A 17 19.93 4.52 4.40
C ARG A 17 19.01 3.35 4.06
N SER A 18 18.28 2.87 5.06
CA SER A 18 17.26 1.87 4.81
C SER A 18 16.08 2.07 5.77
N GLY A 19 14.87 2.06 5.23
CA GLY A 19 13.68 2.28 6.04
C GLY A 19 12.39 2.15 5.24
N PHE A 20 11.28 2.41 5.93
CA PHE A 20 9.93 2.18 5.45
C PHE A 20 9.25 3.50 5.10
N ALA A 21 8.62 3.53 3.92
CA ALA A 21 7.72 4.61 3.51
C ALA A 21 6.33 4.06 3.17
N SER A 22 5.28 4.78 3.49
CA SER A 22 3.92 4.41 3.07
C SER A 22 3.31 5.48 2.19
N LEU A 23 2.73 5.07 1.07
CA LEU A 23 1.96 5.95 0.19
C LEU A 23 0.49 5.95 0.61
N VAL A 24 0.00 7.11 1.00
CA VAL A 24 -1.35 7.31 1.52
C VAL A 24 -2.11 8.30 0.64
N GLY A 25 -3.41 8.14 0.51
CA GLY A 25 -4.24 9.04 -0.28
C GLY A 25 -5.59 8.43 -0.59
N ARG A 26 -6.47 9.21 -1.22
CA ARG A 26 -7.78 8.73 -1.66
C ARG A 26 -7.65 7.52 -2.61
N PRO A 27 -8.72 6.72 -2.78
CA PRO A 27 -8.79 5.80 -3.92
C PRO A 27 -8.50 6.54 -5.23
N ASN A 28 -7.78 5.88 -6.14
CA ASN A 28 -7.37 6.42 -7.44
C ASN A 28 -6.44 7.66 -7.42
N ALA A 29 -5.82 7.98 -6.29
CA ALA A 29 -4.80 9.02 -6.19
C ALA A 29 -3.46 8.66 -6.85
N GLY A 30 -3.33 7.50 -7.50
CA GLY A 30 -2.11 7.09 -8.20
C GLY A 30 -1.08 6.36 -7.32
N LYS A 31 -1.41 5.96 -6.09
CA LYS A 31 -0.49 5.28 -5.15
C LYS A 31 0.18 4.06 -5.74
N SER A 32 -0.59 3.03 -6.10
CA SER A 32 -0.06 1.77 -6.64
C SER A 32 0.69 1.95 -7.97
N THR A 33 0.27 2.93 -8.81
CA THR A 33 1.00 3.28 -10.03
C THR A 33 2.37 3.86 -9.70
N LEU A 34 2.43 4.75 -8.69
CA LEU A 34 3.67 5.32 -8.21
C LEU A 34 4.56 4.27 -7.52
N THR A 35 3.99 3.37 -6.72
CA THR A 35 4.73 2.23 -6.13
C THR A 35 5.42 1.41 -7.21
N ASN A 36 4.68 1.01 -8.26
CA ASN A 36 5.25 0.24 -9.37
C ASN A 36 6.36 1.00 -10.10
N ALA A 37 6.18 2.31 -10.33
CA ALA A 37 7.20 3.14 -10.98
C ALA A 37 8.47 3.27 -10.12
N LEU A 38 8.33 3.46 -8.81
CA LEU A 38 9.44 3.56 -7.86
C LEU A 38 10.23 2.25 -7.77
N VAL A 39 9.53 1.10 -7.76
CA VAL A 39 10.16 -0.23 -7.73
C VAL A 39 10.77 -0.60 -9.09
N GLY A 40 10.27 -0.01 -10.18
CA GLY A 40 10.67 -0.34 -11.56
C GLY A 40 10.04 -1.62 -12.11
N GLN A 41 9.15 -2.25 -11.35
CA GLN A 41 8.42 -3.46 -11.74
C GLN A 41 7.01 -3.45 -11.15
N LYS A 42 6.11 -4.22 -11.76
CA LYS A 42 4.74 -4.35 -11.30
C LYS A 42 4.67 -5.27 -10.07
N VAL A 43 4.56 -4.68 -8.88
CA VAL A 43 4.34 -5.37 -7.59
C VAL A 43 2.93 -5.13 -7.05
N ALA A 44 2.30 -4.01 -7.39
CA ALA A 44 0.94 -3.67 -6.98
C ALA A 44 0.01 -3.60 -8.18
N ILE A 45 -1.25 -4.05 -8.01
CA ILE A 45 -2.26 -3.93 -9.06
C ILE A 45 -2.74 -2.49 -9.21
N THR A 46 -3.09 -2.13 -10.43
CA THR A 46 -3.58 -0.80 -10.76
C THR A 46 -4.96 -0.87 -11.40
N SER A 47 -5.89 -0.02 -11.00
CA SER A 47 -7.21 0.08 -11.63
C SER A 47 -7.80 1.47 -11.41
N ASN A 48 -8.63 1.91 -12.35
CA ASN A 48 -9.44 3.13 -12.19
C ASN A 48 -10.63 2.93 -11.22
N ARG A 49 -10.73 1.77 -10.55
CA ARG A 49 -11.80 1.47 -9.60
C ARG A 49 -11.35 1.78 -8.17
N PRO A 50 -12.27 2.26 -7.31
CA PRO A 50 -11.95 2.45 -5.90
C PRO A 50 -11.64 1.11 -5.21
N GLN A 51 -10.81 1.14 -4.16
CA GLN A 51 -10.41 -0.05 -3.41
C GLN A 51 -9.72 -1.13 -4.26
N THR A 52 -8.84 -0.70 -5.17
CA THR A 52 -8.02 -1.61 -5.96
C THR A 52 -7.08 -2.40 -5.06
N THR A 53 -6.33 -1.75 -4.19
CA THR A 53 -5.45 -2.39 -3.20
C THR A 53 -6.27 -2.81 -1.98
N ARG A 54 -6.16 -4.06 -1.57
CA ARG A 54 -6.84 -4.63 -0.39
C ARG A 54 -5.89 -5.30 0.58
N HIS A 55 -4.71 -5.67 0.13
CA HIS A 55 -3.61 -6.18 0.94
C HIS A 55 -2.54 -5.10 1.03
N THR A 56 -1.77 -5.11 2.10
CA THR A 56 -0.56 -4.30 2.18
C THR A 56 0.48 -4.96 1.29
N ILE A 57 0.93 -4.28 0.25
CA ILE A 57 1.94 -4.80 -0.67
C ILE A 57 3.25 -4.09 -0.37
N LEU A 58 4.31 -4.87 -0.14
CA LEU A 58 5.66 -4.36 0.01
C LEU A 58 6.35 -4.29 -1.36
N GLY A 59 6.88 -3.10 -1.68
CA GLY A 59 7.75 -2.90 -2.84
C GLY A 59 9.11 -2.43 -2.36
N ILE A 60 10.20 -3.02 -2.86
CA ILE A 60 11.55 -2.71 -2.43
C ILE A 60 12.30 -2.00 -3.55
N VAL A 61 12.76 -0.79 -3.25
CA VAL A 61 13.58 0.02 -4.16
C VAL A 61 15.04 -0.10 -3.72
N HIS A 62 15.91 -0.54 -4.64
CA HIS A 62 17.35 -0.63 -4.40
C HIS A 62 18.07 0.47 -5.17
N LYS A 63 18.91 1.23 -4.50
CA LYS A 63 19.87 2.18 -5.06
C LYS A 63 21.24 1.97 -4.40
N ASP A 64 22.26 2.60 -4.93
CA ASP A 64 23.63 2.42 -4.46
C ASP A 64 23.83 2.88 -3.00
N ASP A 65 23.05 3.89 -2.58
CA ASP A 65 23.18 4.58 -1.29
C ASP A 65 21.98 4.41 -0.36
N TYR A 66 20.89 3.75 -0.83
CA TYR A 66 19.75 3.45 0.02
C TYR A 66 18.92 2.24 -0.45
N GLN A 67 18.13 1.72 0.49
CA GLN A 67 17.05 0.77 0.24
C GLN A 67 15.76 1.33 0.84
N LEU A 68 14.76 1.60 -0.02
CA LEU A 68 13.47 2.12 0.43
C LEU A 68 12.40 1.03 0.32
N ILE A 69 11.79 0.69 1.45
CA ILE A 69 10.70 -0.28 1.51
C ILE A 69 9.38 0.49 1.46
N LEU A 70 8.70 0.37 0.33
CA LEU A 70 7.41 1.00 0.08
C LEU A 70 6.27 0.10 0.55
N ILE A 71 5.41 0.63 1.39
CA ILE A 71 4.19 -0.05 1.82
C ILE A 71 3.01 0.58 1.09
N ASP A 72 2.51 -0.10 0.02
CA ASP A 72 1.29 0.33 -0.67
C ASP A 72 0.08 -0.05 0.19
N THR A 73 -0.72 0.94 0.53
CA THR A 73 -1.87 0.79 1.41
C THR A 73 -3.19 0.99 0.67
N PRO A 74 -4.27 0.33 1.13
CA PRO A 74 -5.62 0.66 0.68
C PRO A 74 -5.90 2.16 0.80
N GLY A 75 -6.70 2.69 -0.14
CA GLY A 75 -7.11 4.10 -0.06
C GLY A 75 -8.00 4.35 1.16
N ILE A 76 -7.68 5.37 1.95
CA ILE A 76 -8.48 5.78 3.12
C ILE A 76 -9.82 6.36 2.66
N HIS A 77 -10.89 5.82 3.21
CA HIS A 77 -12.26 6.30 2.95
C HIS A 77 -13.15 6.02 4.17
N ARG A 78 -14.35 6.61 4.20
CA ARG A 78 -15.33 6.28 5.26
C ARG A 78 -15.85 4.86 5.04
N PRO A 79 -15.65 3.93 5.99
CA PRO A 79 -16.06 2.56 5.83
C PRO A 79 -17.60 2.42 5.78
N ARG A 80 -18.08 1.49 4.97
CA ARG A 80 -19.51 1.13 4.88
C ARG A 80 -19.75 -0.36 5.10
N THR A 81 -18.69 -1.14 5.15
CA THR A 81 -18.70 -2.59 5.33
C THR A 81 -17.63 -2.97 6.33
N LEU A 82 -17.73 -4.17 6.94
CA LEU A 82 -16.70 -4.71 7.82
C LEU A 82 -15.33 -4.82 7.12
N LEU A 83 -15.33 -5.18 5.82
CA LEU A 83 -14.12 -5.14 5.01
C LEU A 83 -13.49 -3.73 5.01
N GLY A 84 -14.32 -2.69 4.79
CA GLY A 84 -13.83 -1.30 4.79
C GLY A 84 -13.25 -0.87 6.13
N GLU A 85 -13.82 -1.32 7.26
CA GLU A 85 -13.28 -1.07 8.60
C GLU A 85 -11.91 -1.74 8.76
N ARG A 86 -11.78 -3.03 8.41
CA ARG A 86 -10.51 -3.76 8.47
C ARG A 86 -9.41 -3.13 7.60
N LEU A 87 -9.76 -2.65 6.40
CA LEU A 87 -8.81 -1.95 5.54
C LEU A 87 -8.32 -0.63 6.16
N ASN A 88 -9.20 0.13 6.82
CA ASN A 88 -8.79 1.35 7.52
C ASN A 88 -7.92 1.05 8.76
N ASP A 89 -8.22 -0.02 9.51
CA ASP A 89 -7.40 -0.45 10.65
C ASP A 89 -6.00 -0.89 10.19
N LEU A 90 -5.91 -1.59 9.06
CA LEU A 90 -4.65 -1.98 8.44
C LEU A 90 -3.81 -0.75 8.06
N VAL A 91 -4.42 0.27 7.45
CA VAL A 91 -3.72 1.53 7.14
C VAL A 91 -3.26 2.22 8.43
N ALA A 92 -4.12 2.34 9.44
CA ALA A 92 -3.75 2.98 10.70
C ALA A 92 -2.58 2.26 11.40
N GLY A 93 -2.55 0.93 11.38
CA GLY A 93 -1.44 0.11 11.86
C GLY A 93 -0.14 0.40 11.11
N THR A 94 -0.20 0.49 9.78
CA THR A 94 0.95 0.79 8.91
C THR A 94 1.54 2.16 9.19
N LEU A 95 0.69 3.21 9.36
CA LEU A 95 1.16 4.58 9.59
C LEU A 95 2.06 4.73 10.82
N SER A 96 1.90 3.88 11.83
CA SER A 96 2.72 3.89 13.03
C SER A 96 4.10 3.25 12.86
N GLN A 97 4.28 2.43 11.83
CA GLN A 97 5.46 1.57 11.64
C GLN A 97 6.45 2.11 10.60
N VAL A 98 6.07 3.10 9.80
CA VAL A 98 6.93 3.68 8.75
C VAL A 98 7.77 4.83 9.27
N ASP A 99 8.82 5.18 8.54
CA ASP A 99 9.74 6.28 8.84
C ASP A 99 9.26 7.59 8.19
N VAL A 100 8.64 7.50 7.01
CA VAL A 100 8.12 8.64 6.25
C VAL A 100 6.78 8.30 5.59
N LEU A 101 5.95 9.30 5.41
CA LEU A 101 4.64 9.19 4.76
C LEU A 101 4.62 10.01 3.46
N GLY A 102 4.22 9.38 2.35
CA GLY A 102 3.94 10.04 1.08
C GLY A 102 2.44 10.28 0.92
N PHE A 103 1.98 11.50 1.01
CA PHE A 103 0.58 11.86 0.82
C PHE A 103 0.30 12.17 -0.65
N CYS A 104 -0.34 11.24 -1.36
CA CYS A 104 -0.65 11.32 -2.77
C CYS A 104 -1.93 12.11 -3.04
N ILE A 105 -1.82 13.19 -3.81
CA ILE A 105 -2.92 14.08 -4.21
C ILE A 105 -2.88 14.22 -5.73
N PRO A 106 -3.95 13.88 -6.50
CA PRO A 106 -3.94 14.04 -7.95
C PRO A 106 -3.87 15.51 -8.41
N ALA A 107 -3.06 15.81 -9.42
CA ALA A 107 -2.96 17.16 -9.99
C ALA A 107 -4.23 17.62 -10.69
N ASN A 108 -4.98 16.69 -11.30
CA ASN A 108 -6.17 16.94 -12.09
C ASN A 108 -7.48 16.98 -11.30
N GLU A 109 -7.41 16.88 -9.98
CA GLU A 109 -8.58 16.87 -9.12
C GLU A 109 -8.43 17.93 -8.03
N LYS A 110 -9.49 18.71 -7.76
CA LYS A 110 -9.48 19.70 -6.68
C LYS A 110 -9.41 19.00 -5.31
N ILE A 111 -8.72 19.64 -4.37
CA ILE A 111 -8.68 19.19 -2.98
C ILE A 111 -10.09 19.19 -2.39
N GLY A 112 -10.55 17.99 -2.02
CA GLY A 112 -11.88 17.76 -1.48
C GLY A 112 -11.91 17.44 0.01
N PRO A 113 -13.12 17.20 0.57
CA PRO A 113 -13.27 16.81 1.97
C PRO A 113 -12.53 15.52 2.34
N GLY A 114 -12.37 14.59 1.38
CA GLY A 114 -11.61 13.36 1.57
C GLY A 114 -10.13 13.60 1.77
N ASP A 115 -9.52 14.52 1.00
CA ASP A 115 -8.11 14.89 1.15
C ASP A 115 -7.86 15.58 2.49
N ARG A 116 -8.75 16.50 2.89
CA ARG A 116 -8.68 17.18 4.19
C ARG A 116 -8.79 16.20 5.35
N TYR A 117 -9.69 15.22 5.24
CA TYR A 117 -9.83 14.15 6.23
C TYR A 117 -8.54 13.34 6.35
N ILE A 118 -7.98 12.87 5.24
CA ILE A 118 -6.73 12.10 5.24
C ILE A 118 -5.58 12.95 5.80
N ALA A 119 -5.42 14.18 5.33
CA ALA A 119 -4.41 15.11 5.82
C ALA A 119 -4.49 15.29 7.36
N SER A 120 -5.69 15.46 7.91
CA SER A 120 -5.89 15.57 9.34
C SER A 120 -5.50 14.31 10.10
N GLN A 121 -5.80 13.11 9.54
CA GLN A 121 -5.40 11.85 10.13
C GLN A 121 -3.88 11.68 10.14
N LEU A 122 -3.19 12.02 9.05
CA LEU A 122 -1.73 11.91 8.93
C LEU A 122 -1.02 12.79 9.98
N VAL A 123 -1.49 14.03 10.15
CA VAL A 123 -0.92 14.97 11.11
C VAL A 123 -1.24 14.57 12.56
N ALA A 124 -2.42 14.02 12.82
CA ALA A 124 -2.82 13.59 14.16
C ALA A 124 -2.15 12.29 14.60
N ALA A 125 -1.97 11.35 13.68
CA ALA A 125 -1.53 9.97 13.97
C ALA A 125 -0.01 9.84 14.13
N SER A 126 0.80 10.74 13.59
CA SER A 126 2.24 10.53 13.60
C SER A 126 3.05 11.82 13.79
N ASN A 127 4.22 11.69 14.46
CA ASN A 127 5.27 12.71 14.45
C ASN A 127 6.24 12.49 13.26
N LYS A 128 5.84 11.70 12.27
CA LYS A 128 6.66 11.34 11.12
C LYS A 128 6.62 12.44 10.06
N PRO A 129 7.69 12.64 9.27
CA PRO A 129 7.67 13.54 8.14
C PRO A 129 6.61 13.09 7.12
N VAL A 130 5.86 14.05 6.59
CA VAL A 130 4.85 13.83 5.54
C VAL A 130 5.28 14.60 4.31
N VAL A 131 5.59 13.89 3.23
CA VAL A 131 5.87 14.46 1.91
C VAL A 131 4.58 14.47 1.11
N ALA A 132 4.14 15.65 0.68
CA ALA A 132 2.99 15.77 -0.21
C ALA A 132 3.42 15.51 -1.66
N ILE A 133 2.87 14.48 -2.28
CA ILE A 133 3.20 14.04 -3.65
C ILE A 133 2.02 14.36 -4.56
N VAL A 134 2.22 15.35 -5.44
CA VAL A 134 1.19 15.74 -6.43
C VAL A 134 1.32 14.83 -7.65
N THR A 135 0.49 13.79 -7.67
CA THR A 135 0.50 12.73 -8.69
C THR A 135 -0.22 13.15 -9.98
N LYS A 136 -0.05 12.37 -11.07
CA LYS A 136 -0.67 12.60 -12.37
C LYS A 136 -0.34 14.00 -12.95
N ALA A 137 0.86 14.48 -12.74
CA ALA A 137 1.29 15.80 -13.24
C ALA A 137 1.23 15.92 -14.77
N ASP A 138 1.30 14.77 -15.48
CA ASP A 138 1.17 14.67 -16.95
C ASP A 138 -0.23 14.98 -17.47
N THR A 139 -1.25 14.98 -16.62
CA THR A 139 -2.64 15.17 -17.03
C THR A 139 -3.10 16.64 -17.00
N VAL A 140 -2.22 17.55 -16.59
CA VAL A 140 -2.51 18.98 -16.43
C VAL A 140 -1.44 19.86 -17.04
N GLY A 141 -1.78 21.11 -17.39
CA GLY A 141 -0.82 22.12 -17.81
C GLY A 141 -0.09 22.75 -16.62
N ASN A 142 1.01 23.49 -16.93
CA ASN A 142 1.87 24.10 -15.91
C ASN A 142 1.13 25.07 -14.96
N GLU A 143 0.17 25.84 -15.47
CA GLU A 143 -0.63 26.77 -14.68
C GLU A 143 -1.47 26.01 -13.64
N GLN A 144 -2.22 25.01 -14.08
CA GLN A 144 -3.03 24.17 -13.19
C GLN A 144 -2.18 23.38 -12.19
N LEU A 145 -1.00 22.90 -12.61
CA LEU A 145 -0.05 22.24 -11.71
C LEU A 145 0.41 23.19 -10.61
N THR A 146 0.75 24.44 -10.98
CA THR A 146 1.18 25.46 -10.02
C THR A 146 0.05 25.79 -9.02
N GLU A 147 -1.17 25.97 -9.51
CA GLU A 147 -2.35 26.18 -8.65
C GLU A 147 -2.56 25.05 -7.67
N GLN A 148 -2.41 23.78 -8.14
CA GLN A 148 -2.56 22.61 -7.28
C GLN A 148 -1.45 22.52 -6.23
N LEU A 149 -0.19 22.81 -6.57
CA LEU A 149 0.92 22.86 -5.62
C LEU A 149 0.68 23.88 -4.51
N LEU A 150 0.21 25.09 -4.86
CA LEU A 150 -0.16 26.14 -3.89
C LEU A 150 -1.34 25.70 -3.01
N ALA A 151 -2.34 25.04 -3.60
CA ALA A 151 -3.48 24.52 -2.85
C ALA A 151 -3.07 23.39 -1.87
N VAL A 152 -2.13 22.54 -2.26
CA VAL A 152 -1.56 21.49 -1.40
C VAL A 152 -0.76 22.11 -0.25
N GLN A 153 0.03 23.15 -0.52
CA GLN A 153 0.73 23.89 0.53
C GLN A 153 -0.25 24.50 1.55
N ALA A 154 -1.28 25.18 1.07
CA ALA A 154 -2.29 25.79 1.92
C ALA A 154 -3.03 24.75 2.79
N LEU A 155 -3.31 23.55 2.23
CA LEU A 155 -3.88 22.44 2.97
C LEU A 155 -2.98 22.01 4.15
N GLY A 156 -1.67 21.91 3.93
CA GLY A 156 -0.70 21.56 4.99
C GLY A 156 -0.71 22.58 6.13
N GLU A 157 -0.69 23.87 5.79
CA GLU A 157 -0.73 24.97 6.76
C GLU A 157 -2.05 24.96 7.58
N GLU A 158 -3.19 24.73 6.91
CA GLU A 158 -4.50 24.65 7.53
C GLU A 158 -4.56 23.51 8.56
N VAL A 159 -4.16 22.30 8.15
CA VAL A 159 -4.29 21.09 8.98
C VAL A 159 -3.31 21.13 10.16
N MET A 160 -2.07 21.58 9.94
CA MET A 160 -1.08 21.73 11.02
C MET A 160 -1.49 22.78 12.04
N SER A 161 -2.07 23.89 11.59
CA SER A 161 -2.58 24.94 12.50
C SER A 161 -3.73 24.42 13.36
N ALA A 162 -4.66 23.66 12.77
CA ALA A 162 -5.78 23.05 13.47
C ALA A 162 -5.30 22.04 14.54
N GLU A 163 -4.32 21.20 14.22
CA GLU A 163 -3.77 20.21 15.16
C GLU A 163 -3.00 20.88 16.32
N ARG A 164 -2.22 21.92 16.03
CA ARG A 164 -1.55 22.72 17.09
C ARG A 164 -2.57 23.32 18.08
N ALA A 165 -3.66 23.88 17.55
CA ALA A 165 -4.75 24.41 18.38
C ALA A 165 -5.41 23.31 19.24
N SER A 166 -5.66 22.13 18.64
CA SER A 166 -6.23 20.97 19.33
C SER A 166 -5.31 20.45 20.44
N ARG A 167 -4.00 20.32 20.19
CA ARG A 167 -3.02 19.90 21.20
C ARG A 167 -2.89 20.90 22.33
N ALA A 168 -2.91 22.20 22.05
CA ALA A 168 -2.90 23.27 23.07
C ALA A 168 -4.14 23.20 23.97
N GLN A 169 -5.33 22.97 23.39
CA GLN A 169 -6.56 22.79 24.17
C GLN A 169 -6.53 21.54 25.07
N ARG A 170 -6.03 20.40 24.56
CA ARG A 170 -5.87 19.17 25.34
C ARG A 170 -4.88 19.35 26.50
N ALA A 171 -3.78 20.08 26.28
CA ALA A 171 -2.79 20.39 27.30
C ALA A 171 -3.41 21.27 28.45
N THR A 172 -4.20 22.28 28.09
CA THR A 172 -4.88 23.14 29.07
C THR A 172 -5.97 22.40 29.86
N HIS A 173 -6.67 21.44 29.25
CA HIS A 173 -7.63 20.59 29.97
C HIS A 173 -6.95 19.63 30.95
N ARG A 174 -5.77 19.08 30.57
CA ARG A 174 -5.01 18.15 31.41
C ARG A 174 -4.42 18.84 32.66
N THR A 175 -4.02 20.09 32.55
CA THR A 175 -3.58 20.91 33.71
C THR A 175 -4.71 21.29 34.64
N LYS A 176 -5.95 21.44 34.16
CA LYS A 176 -7.12 21.73 34.98
C LYS A 176 -7.70 20.51 35.72
N GLN A 177 -7.41 19.28 35.28
CA GLN A 177 -7.83 18.03 35.96
C GLN A 177 -6.77 17.41 36.87
N GLY A 178 -5.61 18.03 37.02
CA GLY A 178 -4.45 17.54 37.81
C GLY A 178 -4.55 17.71 39.32
N SER A 179 -5.72 17.70 39.96
CA SER A 179 -5.86 17.78 41.44
C SER A 179 -6.71 16.67 42.07
N ASN A 180 -6.72 15.42 41.47
CA ASN A 180 -7.31 14.29 42.17
C ASN A 180 -6.60 12.97 41.86
N PRO A 181 -5.61 12.51 42.67
CA PRO A 181 -4.88 11.28 42.44
C PRO A 181 -5.58 10.08 43.08
N LYS A 182 -6.83 9.73 42.71
CA LYS A 182 -7.45 8.45 43.08
C LYS A 182 -8.51 8.06 42.08
N LYS A 183 -8.10 7.27 41.10
CA LYS A 183 -8.78 6.14 40.45
C LYS A 183 -8.10 5.80 39.09
N ALA A 184 -7.00 5.09 39.17
CA ALA A 184 -6.53 4.34 38.02
C ALA A 184 -7.52 3.18 37.77
N ARG A 185 -8.37 3.27 36.75
CA ARG A 185 -9.09 2.14 36.20
C ARG A 185 -8.13 1.26 35.41
N LYS A 186 -7.87 0.08 35.97
CA LYS A 186 -7.39 -1.09 35.23
C LYS A 186 -8.50 -1.49 34.24
N ASN A 187 -8.08 -1.89 33.08
CA ASN A 187 -8.77 -2.56 31.99
C ASN A 187 -9.04 -1.64 30.81
N ASP A 188 -8.26 -1.93 29.78
CA ASP A 188 -8.69 -2.50 28.50
C ASP A 188 -7.45 -2.69 27.62
N ALA A 189 -6.75 -3.81 27.91
CA ALA A 189 -5.79 -4.37 26.99
C ALA A 189 -6.55 -5.25 26.00
N VAL A 190 -6.71 -4.78 24.78
CA VAL A 190 -7.18 -5.62 23.66
C VAL A 190 -6.07 -6.63 23.34
N PRO A 191 -6.35 -7.95 23.28
CA PRO A 191 -5.31 -8.93 22.95
C PRO A 191 -4.92 -8.80 21.48
N PHE A 192 -3.68 -8.42 21.24
CA PHE A 192 -3.06 -8.48 19.92
C PHE A 192 -3.04 -9.93 19.42
N ALA A 193 -3.66 -10.17 18.28
CA ALA A 193 -3.48 -11.41 17.52
C ALA A 193 -2.00 -11.50 17.10
N LYS A 194 -1.36 -12.63 17.37
CA LYS A 194 -0.02 -12.96 16.91
C LYS A 194 -0.06 -13.20 15.41
N GLY A 195 0.18 -12.16 14.63
CA GLY A 195 0.49 -12.23 13.22
C GLY A 195 2.01 -12.12 13.04
N SER A 196 2.58 -13.01 12.27
CA SER A 196 3.98 -13.01 11.87
C SER A 196 4.21 -11.91 10.81
N GLY A 197 4.37 -10.67 11.27
CA GLY A 197 4.75 -9.55 10.42
C GLY A 197 6.17 -9.07 10.72
N PRO A 198 6.81 -8.29 9.86
CA PRO A 198 8.21 -7.84 9.99
C PRO A 198 8.51 -7.04 11.26
N ALA A 199 7.51 -6.58 12.00
CA ALA A 199 7.66 -5.91 13.29
C ALA A 199 8.34 -6.76 14.40
N ALA A 200 8.38 -8.09 14.25
CA ALA A 200 9.01 -8.98 15.25
C ALA A 200 10.54 -8.91 15.26
N ARG A 201 11.20 -8.29 14.28
CA ARG A 201 12.67 -8.20 14.19
C ARG A 201 13.29 -6.93 14.78
N ARG A 202 12.49 -5.93 15.15
CA ARG A 202 12.99 -4.66 15.74
C ARG A 202 13.29 -4.71 17.24
N ALA A 203 13.14 -5.83 17.92
CA ALA A 203 13.27 -5.92 19.39
C ALA A 203 14.69 -6.02 19.95
N ALA A 204 15.73 -5.82 19.15
CA ALA A 204 17.11 -5.92 19.62
C ALA A 204 17.95 -4.72 19.16
N GLY A 205 17.86 -3.60 19.87
CA GLY A 205 18.79 -2.48 19.72
C GLY A 205 18.13 -1.15 20.08
N THR A 206 18.29 -0.72 21.34
CA THR A 206 18.00 0.66 21.74
C THR A 206 19.04 1.60 21.13
N VAL A 207 18.80 2.03 19.90
CA VAL A 207 19.38 3.25 19.37
C VAL A 207 18.49 4.38 19.85
N GLN A 208 19.01 5.31 20.64
CA GLN A 208 18.33 6.55 20.97
C GLN A 208 18.16 7.32 19.64
N GLU A 209 16.94 7.28 19.08
CA GLU A 209 16.58 8.11 17.94
C GLU A 209 16.55 9.57 18.41
N GLU A 210 17.54 10.36 18.01
CA GLU A 210 17.35 11.80 17.97
C GLU A 210 16.17 12.08 17.02
N PRO A 211 15.13 12.81 17.46
CA PRO A 211 14.05 13.17 16.58
C PRO A 211 14.65 14.02 15.46
N LEU A 212 14.53 13.55 14.20
CA LEU A 212 14.87 14.36 13.04
C LEU A 212 14.18 15.72 13.18
N PRO A 213 14.87 16.84 12.97
CA PRO A 213 14.30 18.16 13.11
C PRO A 213 13.17 18.30 12.09
N VAL A 214 11.94 18.14 12.53
CA VAL A 214 10.77 18.68 11.82
C VAL A 214 10.91 20.19 12.00
N ASP A 215 11.57 20.85 11.04
CA ASP A 215 11.71 22.30 11.05
C ASP A 215 10.32 22.89 11.22
N GLY A 216 10.12 23.57 12.36
CA GLY A 216 8.82 24.02 12.86
C GLY A 216 8.12 25.09 12.02
N LYS A 217 8.28 25.07 10.71
CA LYS A 217 7.53 25.85 9.71
C LYS A 217 6.33 25.02 9.27
N GLY A 218 5.17 25.42 9.72
CA GLY A 218 3.90 24.72 9.53
C GLY A 218 3.62 24.32 8.09
N GLY A 219 3.59 23.01 7.81
CA GLY A 219 3.33 22.49 6.47
C GLY A 219 3.79 21.03 6.35
N TRP A 220 3.76 20.53 5.13
CA TRP A 220 4.38 19.28 4.74
C TRP A 220 5.90 19.36 4.88
N ALA A 221 6.57 18.21 5.07
CA ALA A 221 8.03 18.15 5.07
C ALA A 221 8.58 18.62 3.72
N ASP A 222 7.93 18.18 2.63
CA ASP A 222 8.20 18.61 1.26
C ASP A 222 6.94 18.51 0.39
N ILE A 223 6.96 19.14 -0.79
CA ILE A 223 5.92 19.03 -1.81
C ILE A 223 6.60 18.76 -3.15
N ILE A 224 6.23 17.67 -3.84
CA ILE A 224 6.82 17.29 -5.11
C ILE A 224 5.76 16.82 -6.12
N PRO A 225 5.76 17.35 -7.36
CA PRO A 225 4.92 16.82 -8.44
C PRO A 225 5.57 15.61 -9.09
N VAL A 226 4.74 14.63 -9.54
CA VAL A 226 5.23 13.42 -10.19
C VAL A 226 4.26 12.89 -11.24
N SER A 227 4.80 12.32 -12.31
CA SER A 227 4.07 11.46 -13.23
C SER A 227 4.73 10.07 -13.28
N ALA A 228 4.09 9.11 -12.66
CA ALA A 228 4.53 7.71 -12.70
C ALA A 228 4.41 7.08 -14.09
N VAL A 229 3.52 7.60 -14.95
CA VAL A 229 3.30 7.09 -16.32
C VAL A 229 4.35 7.61 -17.28
N GLN A 230 4.83 8.85 -17.08
CA GLN A 230 5.86 9.48 -17.91
C GLN A 230 7.26 9.44 -17.28
N ASP A 231 7.41 8.72 -16.18
CA ASP A 231 8.67 8.64 -15.41
C ASP A 231 9.22 10.03 -15.00
N PHE A 232 8.31 11.02 -14.87
CA PHE A 232 8.69 12.38 -14.47
C PHE A 232 8.83 12.46 -12.96
N GLN A 233 10.03 12.79 -12.49
CA GLN A 233 10.42 12.96 -11.08
C GLN A 233 10.23 11.71 -10.20
N VAL A 234 10.16 10.52 -10.77
CA VAL A 234 10.02 9.26 -9.99
C VAL A 234 11.26 9.02 -9.11
N ASP A 235 12.46 9.12 -9.68
CA ASP A 235 13.72 9.03 -8.89
C ASP A 235 13.83 10.13 -7.85
N ALA A 236 13.38 11.36 -8.15
CA ALA A 236 13.39 12.45 -7.18
C ALA A 236 12.48 12.16 -5.97
N VAL A 237 11.30 11.54 -6.20
CA VAL A 237 10.43 11.08 -5.12
C VAL A 237 11.10 9.99 -4.30
N ALA A 238 11.75 9.00 -4.93
CA ALA A 238 12.48 7.94 -4.24
C ALA A 238 13.58 8.50 -3.33
N ASN A 239 14.43 9.38 -3.89
CA ASN A 239 15.52 10.02 -3.16
C ASN A 239 15.01 10.89 -2.00
N LEU A 240 13.93 11.64 -2.22
CA LEU A 240 13.30 12.47 -1.21
C LEU A 240 12.76 11.63 -0.05
N LEU A 241 12.01 10.55 -0.33
CA LEU A 241 11.52 9.65 0.71
C LEU A 241 12.66 8.96 1.46
N ALA A 242 13.70 8.50 0.75
CA ALA A 242 14.87 7.87 1.34
C ALA A 242 15.64 8.83 2.26
N SER A 243 15.68 10.13 1.98
CA SER A 243 16.35 11.13 2.82
C SER A 243 15.77 11.23 4.23
N TYR A 244 14.51 10.81 4.40
CA TYR A 244 13.82 10.78 5.71
C TYR A 244 13.93 9.41 6.42
N THR A 245 14.55 8.40 5.80
CA THR A 245 14.78 7.12 6.46
C THR A 245 16.07 7.15 7.30
N PRO A 246 16.19 6.30 8.35
CA PRO A 246 17.38 6.26 9.18
C PRO A 246 18.60 5.72 8.42
N THR A 247 19.81 6.07 8.90
CA THR A 247 21.01 5.36 8.51
C THR A 247 20.95 3.94 9.07
N SER A 248 20.97 2.95 8.19
CA SER A 248 20.78 1.53 8.53
C SER A 248 21.34 0.66 7.40
N PRO A 249 21.87 -0.54 7.70
CA PRO A 249 22.15 -1.52 6.66
C PRO A 249 20.90 -1.90 5.86
N PRO A 250 21.06 -2.50 4.66
CA PRO A 250 19.95 -3.05 3.92
C PRO A 250 19.11 -4.01 4.76
N LEU A 251 17.80 -3.88 4.69
CA LEU A 251 16.84 -4.72 5.43
C LEU A 251 16.44 -5.98 4.65
N TYR A 252 16.58 -5.94 3.33
CA TYR A 252 16.26 -7.02 2.41
C TYR A 252 17.47 -7.35 1.52
N PRO A 253 17.63 -8.61 1.10
CA PRO A 253 18.66 -9.01 0.15
C PRO A 253 18.61 -8.20 -1.15
N ALA A 254 19.78 -8.04 -1.78
CA ALA A 254 19.88 -7.36 -3.07
C ALA A 254 19.08 -8.13 -4.14
N GLY A 255 18.27 -7.38 -4.91
CA GLY A 255 17.46 -7.93 -6.00
C GLY A 255 16.06 -8.41 -5.58
N GLU A 256 15.73 -8.46 -4.30
CA GLU A 256 14.34 -8.68 -3.87
C GLU A 256 13.52 -7.41 -4.14
N LEU A 257 12.42 -7.55 -4.89
CA LEU A 257 11.53 -6.43 -5.23
C LEU A 257 10.25 -6.40 -4.37
N THR A 258 9.93 -7.51 -3.72
CA THR A 258 8.79 -7.67 -2.81
C THR A 258 9.02 -8.90 -1.94
N ASP A 259 8.43 -8.93 -0.76
CA ASP A 259 8.37 -10.11 0.12
C ASP A 259 7.00 -10.80 0.08
N GLU A 260 6.10 -10.34 -0.81
CA GLU A 260 4.79 -10.96 -0.97
C GLU A 260 4.90 -12.35 -1.62
N PRO A 261 4.15 -13.34 -1.11
CA PRO A 261 4.07 -14.64 -1.74
C PRO A 261 3.57 -14.53 -3.19
N GLU A 262 4.20 -15.28 -4.12
CA GLU A 262 3.78 -15.31 -5.53
C GLU A 262 2.29 -15.58 -5.70
N ALA A 263 1.72 -16.45 -4.85
CA ALA A 263 0.28 -16.73 -4.85
C ALA A 263 -0.57 -15.48 -4.60
N THR A 264 -0.15 -14.58 -3.71
CA THR A 264 -0.84 -13.30 -3.45
C THR A 264 -0.78 -12.42 -4.69
N LEU A 265 0.39 -12.27 -5.29
CA LEU A 265 0.57 -11.46 -6.50
C LEU A 265 -0.25 -12.01 -7.68
N ILE A 266 -0.27 -13.32 -7.86
CA ILE A 266 -1.10 -13.99 -8.89
C ILE A 266 -2.59 -13.71 -8.66
N ALA A 267 -3.08 -13.86 -7.41
CA ALA A 267 -4.47 -13.60 -7.08
C ALA A 267 -4.85 -12.13 -7.39
N GLU A 268 -3.95 -11.19 -7.07
CA GLU A 268 -4.15 -9.77 -7.36
C GLU A 268 -4.14 -9.49 -8.88
N LEU A 269 -3.26 -10.09 -9.68
CA LEU A 269 -3.26 -9.94 -11.14
C LEU A 269 -4.55 -10.46 -11.78
N VAL A 270 -5.06 -11.61 -11.31
CA VAL A 270 -6.37 -12.12 -11.76
C VAL A 270 -7.51 -11.17 -11.35
N ARG A 271 -7.43 -10.60 -10.14
CA ARG A 271 -8.41 -9.64 -9.65
C ARG A 271 -8.38 -8.34 -10.46
N GLU A 272 -7.20 -7.83 -10.81
CA GLU A 272 -7.05 -6.65 -11.69
C GLU A 272 -7.71 -6.88 -13.05
N ALA A 273 -7.40 -8.00 -13.70
CA ALA A 273 -7.99 -8.35 -15.00
C ALA A 273 -9.53 -8.45 -14.92
N ALA A 274 -10.06 -8.96 -13.80
CA ALA A 274 -11.51 -9.02 -13.58
C ALA A 274 -12.13 -7.63 -13.33
N LEU A 275 -11.41 -6.73 -12.64
CA LEU A 275 -11.86 -5.37 -12.36
C LEU A 275 -12.00 -4.51 -13.61
N GLU A 276 -11.15 -4.69 -14.62
CA GLU A 276 -11.23 -3.93 -15.88
C GLU A 276 -12.51 -4.19 -16.66
N GLY A 277 -12.99 -5.43 -16.64
CA GLY A 277 -14.27 -5.81 -17.26
C GLY A 277 -15.51 -5.49 -16.42
N ALA A 278 -15.32 -5.08 -15.16
CA ALA A 278 -16.40 -4.89 -14.20
C ALA A 278 -17.04 -3.50 -14.30
N ARG A 279 -18.37 -3.44 -14.12
CA ARG A 279 -19.15 -2.19 -14.09
C ARG A 279 -19.93 -2.07 -12.78
N GLU A 280 -20.31 -0.84 -12.40
CA GLU A 280 -21.13 -0.53 -11.23
C GLU A 280 -20.58 -1.07 -9.90
N GLU A 281 -21.36 -1.82 -9.12
CA GLU A 281 -20.97 -2.36 -7.80
C GLU A 281 -20.12 -3.63 -7.87
N LEU A 282 -19.97 -4.27 -9.03
CA LEU A 282 -19.22 -5.52 -9.20
C LEU A 282 -17.76 -5.43 -8.71
N PRO A 283 -17.02 -4.31 -8.91
CA PRO A 283 -15.63 -4.19 -8.45
C PRO A 283 -15.44 -4.41 -6.94
N HIS A 284 -16.40 -4.02 -6.14
CA HIS A 284 -16.32 -4.17 -4.67
C HIS A 284 -16.51 -5.61 -4.22
N SER A 285 -17.19 -6.44 -5.02
CA SER A 285 -17.60 -7.80 -4.66
C SER A 285 -16.64 -8.90 -5.10
N ILE A 286 -15.54 -8.57 -5.82
CA ILE A 286 -14.60 -9.55 -6.36
C ILE A 286 -13.49 -9.84 -5.34
N ALA A 287 -13.29 -11.11 -4.99
CA ALA A 287 -12.10 -11.61 -4.30
C ALA A 287 -11.51 -12.79 -5.09
N VAL A 288 -10.21 -13.02 -4.97
CA VAL A 288 -9.50 -14.12 -5.65
C VAL A 288 -8.60 -14.82 -4.65
N THR A 289 -8.56 -16.16 -4.70
CA THR A 289 -7.61 -16.98 -3.96
C THR A 289 -6.94 -17.95 -4.92
N VAL A 290 -5.65 -18.23 -4.70
CA VAL A 290 -4.96 -19.34 -5.36
C VAL A 290 -5.23 -20.59 -4.56
N GLU A 291 -5.71 -21.65 -5.23
CA GLU A 291 -6.00 -22.95 -4.61
C GLU A 291 -4.80 -23.89 -4.76
N GLU A 292 -4.17 -23.84 -5.93
CA GLU A 292 -3.09 -24.77 -6.28
C GLU A 292 -2.11 -24.06 -7.23
N MET A 293 -0.83 -24.29 -7.02
CA MET A 293 0.25 -23.78 -7.88
C MET A 293 1.39 -24.81 -7.88
N GLU A 294 1.51 -25.57 -8.98
CA GLU A 294 2.50 -26.62 -9.11
C GLU A 294 3.07 -26.73 -10.53
N PHE A 295 4.35 -27.06 -10.64
CA PHE A 295 4.94 -27.33 -11.94
C PHE A 295 4.42 -28.64 -12.50
N ARG A 296 3.93 -28.60 -13.74
CA ARG A 296 3.40 -29.77 -14.44
C ARG A 296 4.51 -30.81 -14.67
N GLN A 297 4.29 -32.01 -14.14
CA GLN A 297 5.24 -33.11 -14.26
C GLN A 297 5.40 -33.54 -15.73
N GLY A 298 6.57 -34.12 -16.07
CA GLY A 298 6.86 -34.65 -17.43
C GLY A 298 7.18 -33.58 -18.47
N ARG A 299 7.42 -32.33 -18.06
CA ARG A 299 7.90 -31.24 -18.93
C ARG A 299 9.43 -31.16 -18.92
N PRO A 300 10.07 -30.82 -20.05
CA PRO A 300 11.52 -30.58 -20.12
C PRO A 300 11.88 -29.37 -19.24
N GLU A 301 13.03 -29.39 -18.57
CA GLU A 301 13.53 -28.30 -17.73
C GLU A 301 13.64 -26.95 -18.46
N HIS A 302 13.97 -26.97 -19.76
CA HIS A 302 14.07 -25.77 -20.59
C HIS A 302 12.70 -25.21 -21.06
N ASN A 303 11.59 -25.90 -20.75
CA ASN A 303 10.23 -25.47 -21.11
C ASN A 303 9.23 -25.87 -20.01
N PRO A 304 9.42 -25.36 -18.81
CA PRO A 304 8.51 -25.64 -17.70
C PRO A 304 7.12 -25.05 -17.98
N LEU A 305 6.11 -25.61 -17.34
CA LEU A 305 4.75 -25.10 -17.35
C LEU A 305 4.22 -25.12 -15.92
N LEU A 306 3.89 -23.97 -15.38
CA LEU A 306 3.29 -23.83 -14.07
C LEU A 306 1.77 -23.93 -14.19
N ASP A 307 1.15 -24.88 -13.52
CA ASP A 307 -0.30 -25.00 -13.41
C ASP A 307 -0.76 -24.17 -12.20
N VAL A 308 -1.63 -23.19 -12.46
CA VAL A 308 -2.19 -22.30 -11.46
C VAL A 308 -3.70 -22.41 -11.49
N HIS A 309 -4.31 -22.77 -10.37
CA HIS A 309 -5.76 -22.84 -10.20
C HIS A 309 -6.23 -21.79 -9.20
N VAL A 310 -7.17 -20.94 -9.63
CA VAL A 310 -7.68 -19.85 -8.79
C VAL A 310 -9.20 -19.90 -8.66
N ASN A 311 -9.70 -19.51 -7.49
CA ASN A 311 -11.12 -19.22 -7.28
C ASN A 311 -11.36 -17.72 -7.31
N LEU A 312 -12.25 -17.28 -8.20
CA LEU A 312 -12.75 -15.93 -8.26
C LEU A 312 -14.13 -15.90 -7.59
N TYR A 313 -14.24 -15.16 -6.49
CA TYR A 313 -15.47 -15.05 -5.71
C TYR A 313 -16.21 -13.77 -6.07
N VAL A 314 -17.54 -13.89 -6.12
CA VAL A 314 -18.51 -12.80 -6.25
C VAL A 314 -19.64 -13.01 -5.24
N GLU A 315 -20.44 -11.97 -4.94
CA GLU A 315 -21.49 -12.09 -3.94
C GLU A 315 -22.82 -12.66 -4.46
N ARG A 316 -23.08 -12.53 -5.78
CA ARG A 316 -24.39 -12.88 -6.38
C ARG A 316 -24.23 -13.66 -7.67
N ASP A 317 -25.22 -14.50 -8.00
CA ASP A 317 -25.26 -15.26 -9.25
C ASP A 317 -25.31 -14.35 -10.49
N SER A 318 -25.98 -13.19 -10.40
CA SER A 318 -25.97 -12.19 -11.48
C SER A 318 -24.57 -11.66 -11.77
N GLN A 319 -23.76 -11.44 -10.75
CA GLN A 319 -22.36 -11.02 -10.87
C GLN A 319 -21.51 -12.14 -11.48
N LYS A 320 -21.75 -13.41 -11.08
CA LYS A 320 -21.11 -14.58 -11.68
C LYS A 320 -21.38 -14.66 -13.19
N ALA A 321 -22.62 -14.42 -13.60
CA ALA A 321 -23.00 -14.39 -15.01
C ALA A 321 -22.26 -13.29 -15.79
N ILE A 322 -22.07 -12.11 -15.21
CA ILE A 322 -21.31 -10.99 -15.81
C ILE A 322 -19.82 -11.36 -15.96
N ILE A 323 -19.21 -11.94 -14.93
CA ILE A 323 -17.78 -12.36 -14.98
C ILE A 323 -17.58 -13.44 -16.05
N ILE A 324 -18.47 -14.42 -16.16
CA ILE A 324 -18.36 -15.48 -17.15
C ILE A 324 -18.65 -14.93 -18.55
N GLY A 325 -19.67 -14.11 -18.70
CA GLY A 325 -20.13 -13.57 -19.98
C GLY A 325 -20.75 -14.62 -20.91
N LYS A 326 -21.32 -14.18 -22.04
CA LYS A 326 -21.98 -15.07 -23.03
C LYS A 326 -20.99 -16.11 -23.57
N GLY A 327 -21.28 -17.39 -23.36
CA GLY A 327 -20.41 -18.50 -23.78
C GLY A 327 -19.00 -18.46 -23.19
N GLY A 328 -18.80 -17.86 -22.00
CA GLY A 328 -17.51 -17.75 -21.33
C GLY A 328 -16.57 -16.71 -21.96
N SER A 329 -17.09 -15.80 -22.79
CA SER A 329 -16.27 -14.84 -23.54
C SER A 329 -15.51 -13.85 -22.64
N ASN A 330 -16.13 -13.38 -21.55
CA ASN A 330 -15.52 -12.44 -20.64
C ASN A 330 -14.45 -13.13 -19.77
N LEU A 331 -14.76 -14.31 -19.23
CA LEU A 331 -13.82 -15.10 -18.44
C LEU A 331 -12.57 -15.47 -19.24
N ARG A 332 -12.71 -15.77 -20.55
CA ARG A 332 -11.55 -16.01 -21.43
C ARG A 332 -10.67 -14.79 -21.59
N LYS A 333 -11.25 -13.58 -21.70
CA LYS A 333 -10.48 -12.32 -21.77
C LYS A 333 -9.73 -12.05 -20.44
N ILE A 334 -10.42 -12.24 -19.31
CA ILE A 334 -9.81 -12.12 -17.98
C ILE A 334 -8.63 -13.09 -17.86
N GLY A 335 -8.84 -14.37 -18.21
CA GLY A 335 -7.81 -15.38 -18.12
C GLY A 335 -6.63 -15.13 -19.05
N ALA A 336 -6.86 -14.67 -20.29
CA ALA A 336 -5.78 -14.34 -21.21
C ALA A 336 -4.91 -13.20 -20.69
N LYS A 337 -5.53 -12.11 -20.22
CA LYS A 337 -4.83 -10.95 -19.70
C LYS A 337 -4.06 -11.27 -18.41
N ALA A 338 -4.72 -11.93 -17.46
CA ALA A 338 -4.08 -12.33 -16.21
C ALA A 338 -2.89 -13.24 -16.46
N ARG A 339 -3.04 -14.24 -17.35
CA ARG A 339 -1.96 -15.15 -17.71
C ARG A 339 -0.75 -14.42 -18.27
N GLU A 340 -0.94 -13.49 -19.22
CA GLU A 340 0.15 -12.70 -19.82
C GLU A 340 0.94 -11.94 -18.74
N GLN A 341 0.24 -11.32 -17.79
CA GLN A 341 0.87 -10.60 -16.70
C GLN A 341 1.61 -11.53 -15.73
N ILE A 342 1.03 -12.70 -15.41
CA ILE A 342 1.65 -13.71 -14.54
C ILE A 342 2.90 -14.29 -15.21
N GLU A 343 2.84 -14.63 -16.49
CA GLU A 343 3.99 -15.13 -17.26
C GLU A 343 5.13 -14.09 -17.31
N THR A 344 4.79 -12.80 -17.47
CA THR A 344 5.76 -11.71 -17.41
C THR A 344 6.42 -11.59 -16.04
N MET A 345 5.63 -11.69 -14.96
CA MET A 345 6.11 -11.58 -13.58
C MET A 345 7.01 -12.76 -13.19
N LEU A 346 6.60 -13.99 -13.53
CA LEU A 346 7.30 -15.21 -13.11
C LEU A 346 8.41 -15.65 -14.08
N GLY A 347 8.48 -15.08 -15.29
CA GLY A 347 9.42 -15.49 -16.32
C GLY A 347 9.20 -16.92 -16.82
N THR A 348 8.03 -17.53 -16.59
CA THR A 348 7.71 -18.90 -16.96
C THR A 348 6.33 -19.00 -17.59
N ARG A 349 6.10 -20.04 -18.39
CA ARG A 349 4.78 -20.30 -19.00
C ARG A 349 3.79 -20.79 -17.97
N VAL A 350 2.53 -20.31 -18.07
CA VAL A 350 1.48 -20.60 -17.10
C VAL A 350 0.24 -21.18 -17.79
N TYR A 351 -0.28 -22.25 -17.22
CA TYR A 351 -1.66 -22.67 -17.41
C TYR A 351 -2.50 -22.07 -16.30
N LEU A 352 -3.47 -21.22 -16.62
CA LEU A 352 -4.33 -20.55 -15.63
C LEU A 352 -5.78 -21.09 -15.70
N GLY A 353 -6.18 -21.81 -14.67
CA GLY A 353 -7.54 -22.28 -14.45
C GLY A 353 -8.30 -21.34 -13.52
N ILE A 354 -9.42 -20.75 -13.95
CA ILE A 354 -10.22 -19.82 -13.15
C ILE A 354 -11.60 -20.42 -12.88
N HIS A 355 -11.94 -20.64 -11.61
CA HIS A 355 -13.26 -21.06 -11.17
C HIS A 355 -14.03 -19.89 -10.54
N VAL A 356 -15.21 -19.57 -11.07
CA VAL A 356 -16.06 -18.50 -10.50
C VAL A 356 -17.03 -19.09 -9.50
N LYS A 357 -16.93 -18.65 -8.24
CA LYS A 357 -17.75 -19.10 -7.09
C LYS A 357 -18.59 -17.95 -6.55
N VAL A 358 -19.75 -18.27 -5.98
CA VAL A 358 -20.59 -17.30 -5.27
C VAL A 358 -20.38 -17.47 -3.77
N ALA A 359 -19.98 -16.39 -3.11
CA ALA A 359 -19.87 -16.28 -1.65
C ALA A 359 -20.76 -15.10 -1.21
N LYS A 360 -21.96 -15.41 -0.75
CA LYS A 360 -22.95 -14.39 -0.37
C LYS A 360 -22.45 -13.55 0.80
N GLU A 361 -22.58 -12.22 0.69
CA GLU A 361 -22.31 -11.25 1.75
C GLU A 361 -20.91 -11.40 2.42
N TRP A 362 -19.93 -11.92 1.69
CA TRP A 362 -18.61 -12.23 2.24
C TRP A 362 -17.90 -10.99 2.84
N GLN A 363 -18.21 -9.78 2.37
CA GLN A 363 -17.63 -8.55 2.88
C GLN A 363 -18.10 -8.18 4.30
N SER A 364 -19.19 -8.79 4.76
CA SER A 364 -19.79 -8.57 6.08
C SER A 364 -19.65 -9.77 7.02
N ASP A 365 -19.15 -10.91 6.51
CA ASP A 365 -18.94 -12.13 7.30
C ASP A 365 -17.47 -12.24 7.75
N PRO A 366 -17.18 -12.18 9.07
CA PRO A 366 -15.83 -12.27 9.59
C PRO A 366 -15.11 -13.58 9.22
N ARG A 367 -15.83 -14.71 9.11
CA ARG A 367 -15.26 -16.00 8.74
C ARG A 367 -14.90 -16.07 7.27
N ALA A 368 -15.75 -15.50 6.42
CA ALA A 368 -15.49 -15.41 5.00
C ALA A 368 -14.30 -14.49 4.73
N LEU A 369 -14.22 -13.33 5.41
CA LEU A 369 -13.09 -12.41 5.31
C LEU A 369 -11.78 -13.11 5.68
N ASN A 370 -11.70 -13.79 6.83
CA ASN A 370 -10.49 -14.50 7.23
C ASN A 370 -10.09 -15.60 6.22
N ARG A 371 -11.07 -16.33 5.65
CA ARG A 371 -10.81 -17.37 4.63
C ARG A 371 -10.29 -16.77 3.32
N LEU A 372 -10.69 -15.55 2.98
CA LEU A 372 -10.28 -14.83 1.78
C LEU A 372 -9.02 -13.98 1.98
N GLY A 373 -8.40 -14.01 3.18
CA GLY A 373 -7.16 -13.34 3.49
C GLY A 373 -7.29 -11.87 3.94
N PHE A 374 -8.47 -11.46 4.46
CA PHE A 374 -8.76 -10.08 4.90
C PHE A 374 -8.89 -9.96 6.42
#